data_fc5f702854e00a7e9da5a8c4d203e20f
#
_entry.id   fc5f702854e00a7e9da5a8c4d203e20f
#
_cell.length_a   1.000
_cell.length_b   1.000
_cell.length_c   1.000
_cell.angle_alpha   90.00
_cell.angle_beta   90.00
_cell.angle_gamma   90.00
#
_symmetry.space_group_name_H-M   'P 1'
#
loop_
_entity.id
_entity.type
_entity.pdbx_description
1 polymer ?
#
loop_
_entity_poly.entity_id
_entity_poly.type
_entity_poly.pdbx_seq_one_letter_code
_entity_poly.pdbx_strand_id
1 'polypeptide(L)'
;MFIFDISNPLTLLLMLAVTVLLLFLSQEVKKSMIVASMLFVYLVLLIVHVAQIATLAPEYRYLLETLSRCIVIDFMFVFVSFFSYLWVDDIETKITGKKSLDNSLEWFWKKV
;
A
#
# COMPACT_ATOMS: atom_id res chain seq x y z
N MET A 1 -22.04 -10.57 4.95
CA MET A 1 -20.61 -10.54 4.57
C MET A 1 -20.11 -9.11 4.62
N PHE A 2 -19.03 -8.87 5.34
CA PHE A 2 -18.44 -7.54 5.42
C PHE A 2 -17.45 -7.32 4.27
N ILE A 3 -17.62 -6.22 3.55
CA ILE A 3 -16.72 -5.82 2.48
C ILE A 3 -16.18 -4.42 2.77
N PHE A 4 -14.87 -4.28 2.76
CA PHE A 4 -14.25 -2.97 2.84
C PHE A 4 -14.30 -2.34 1.44
N ASP A 5 -15.33 -1.53 1.20
CA ASP A 5 -15.61 -0.95 -0.12
C ASP A 5 -14.76 0.30 -0.32
N ILE A 6 -13.63 0.15 -1.03
CA ILE A 6 -12.77 1.27 -1.38
C ILE A 6 -13.20 1.96 -2.69
N SER A 7 -14.24 1.46 -3.36
CA SER A 7 -14.80 2.13 -4.54
C SER A 7 -15.72 3.29 -4.16
N ASN A 8 -16.10 3.40 -2.89
CA ASN A 8 -16.87 4.53 -2.39
C ASN A 8 -16.07 5.83 -2.58
N PRO A 9 -16.66 6.88 -3.20
CA PRO A 9 -15.94 8.12 -3.46
C PRO A 9 -15.31 8.76 -2.21
N LEU A 10 -15.99 8.70 -1.08
CA LEU A 10 -15.46 9.26 0.17
C LEU A 10 -14.24 8.48 0.67
N THR A 11 -14.34 7.15 0.67
CA THR A 11 -13.24 6.28 1.07
C THR A 11 -12.05 6.43 0.13
N LEU A 12 -12.31 6.49 -1.17
CA LEU A 12 -11.28 6.68 -2.18
C LEU A 12 -10.56 8.01 -2.01
N LEU A 13 -11.31 9.08 -1.77
CA LEU A 13 -10.73 10.40 -1.51
C LEU A 13 -9.84 10.38 -0.28
N LEU A 14 -10.30 9.74 0.80
CA LEU A 14 -9.53 9.60 2.04
C LEU A 14 -8.23 8.83 1.79
N MET A 15 -8.29 7.72 1.05
CA MET A 15 -7.11 6.94 0.69
C MET A 15 -6.11 7.74 -0.14
N LEU A 16 -6.61 8.52 -1.10
CA LEU A 16 -5.75 9.40 -1.90
C LEU A 16 -5.06 10.45 -1.03
N ALA A 17 -5.80 11.08 -0.11
CA ALA A 17 -5.26 12.08 0.79
C ALA A 17 -4.17 11.50 1.68
N VAL A 18 -4.41 10.33 2.28
CA VAL A 18 -3.44 9.63 3.13
C VAL A 18 -2.21 9.23 2.31
N THR A 19 -2.41 8.72 1.09
CA THR A 19 -1.31 8.33 0.21
C THR A 19 -0.40 9.50 -0.12
N VAL A 20 -0.99 10.64 -0.52
CA VAL A 20 -0.23 11.86 -0.85
C VAL A 20 0.52 12.36 0.38
N LEU A 21 -0.13 12.37 1.54
CA LEU A 21 0.48 12.81 2.79
C LEU A 21 1.68 11.95 3.16
N LEU A 22 1.53 10.62 3.07
CA LEU A 22 2.61 9.69 3.40
C LEU A 22 3.76 9.78 2.40
N LEU A 23 3.47 9.97 1.11
CA LEU A 23 4.50 10.18 0.10
C LEU A 23 5.30 11.46 0.37
N PHE A 24 4.60 12.54 0.69
CA PHE A 24 5.24 13.81 1.02
C PHE A 24 6.12 13.67 2.26
N LEU A 25 5.59 13.04 3.31
CA LEU A 25 6.34 12.81 4.55
C LEU A 25 7.58 11.94 4.29
N SER A 26 7.44 10.89 3.49
CA SER A 26 8.55 10.01 3.13
C SER A 26 9.67 10.77 2.42
N GLN A 27 9.32 11.69 1.52
CA GLN A 27 10.31 12.51 0.81
C GLN A 27 10.99 13.50 1.74
N GLU A 28 10.24 14.13 2.65
CA GLU A 28 10.79 15.11 3.59
C GLU A 28 11.76 14.46 4.58
N VAL A 29 11.38 13.30 5.12
CA VAL A 29 12.22 12.55 6.08
C VAL A 29 13.30 11.75 5.36
N LYS A 30 13.14 11.53 4.04
CA LYS A 30 14.05 10.74 3.19
C LYS A 30 14.22 9.31 3.68
N LYS A 31 13.10 8.71 4.12
CA LYS A 31 13.04 7.31 4.54
C LYS A 31 11.99 6.55 3.76
N SER A 32 12.43 5.55 3.00
CA SER A 32 11.57 4.72 2.19
C SER A 32 10.70 3.74 3.00
N MET A 33 11.02 3.56 4.28
CA MET A 33 10.24 2.68 5.16
C MET A 33 8.77 3.08 5.25
N ILE A 34 8.48 4.39 5.20
CA ILE A 34 7.10 4.90 5.25
C ILE A 34 6.33 4.42 4.03
N VAL A 35 6.93 4.52 2.84
CA VAL A 35 6.30 4.05 1.61
C VAL A 35 6.21 2.52 1.60
N ALA A 36 7.22 1.82 2.13
CA ALA A 36 7.19 0.36 2.24
C ALA A 36 6.04 -0.12 3.12
N SER A 37 5.78 0.57 4.23
CA SER A 37 4.63 0.27 5.10
C SER A 37 3.31 0.47 4.37
N MET A 38 3.19 1.56 3.61
CA MET A 38 2.01 1.86 2.81
C MET A 38 1.80 0.78 1.74
N LEU A 39 2.86 0.39 1.05
CA LEU A 39 2.83 -0.68 0.05
C LEU A 39 2.35 -1.99 0.67
N PHE A 40 2.84 -2.34 1.86
CA PHE A 40 2.44 -3.54 2.57
C PHE A 40 0.94 -3.53 2.88
N VAL A 41 0.42 -2.40 3.36
CA VAL A 41 -1.02 -2.27 3.68
C VAL A 41 -1.86 -2.48 2.42
N TYR A 42 -1.48 -1.89 1.30
CA TYR A 42 -2.23 -2.04 0.06
C TYR A 42 -2.15 -3.47 -0.49
N LEU A 43 -1.02 -4.15 -0.32
CA LEU A 43 -0.91 -5.56 -0.70
C LEU A 43 -1.83 -6.44 0.15
N VAL A 44 -1.93 -6.18 1.45
CA VAL A 44 -2.84 -6.90 2.33
C VAL A 44 -4.29 -6.67 1.91
N LEU A 45 -4.66 -5.42 1.60
CA LEU A 45 -6.00 -5.12 1.10
C LEU A 45 -6.31 -5.86 -0.19
N LEU A 46 -5.36 -5.92 -1.12
CA LEU A 46 -5.51 -6.65 -2.37
C LEU A 46 -5.75 -8.14 -2.11
N ILE A 47 -4.96 -8.74 -1.23
CA ILE A 47 -5.10 -10.16 -0.87
C ILE A 47 -6.46 -10.41 -0.24
N VAL A 48 -6.91 -9.54 0.65
CA VAL A 48 -8.22 -9.66 1.31
C VAL A 48 -9.34 -9.64 0.28
N HIS A 49 -9.30 -8.70 -0.67
CA HIS A 49 -10.34 -8.61 -1.71
C HIS A 49 -10.35 -9.83 -2.63
N VAL A 50 -9.17 -10.33 -3.01
CA VAL A 50 -9.07 -11.55 -3.82
C VAL A 50 -9.61 -12.76 -3.07
N ALA A 51 -9.29 -12.88 -1.79
CA ALA A 51 -9.80 -13.97 -0.95
C ALA A 51 -11.32 -13.90 -0.82
N GLN A 52 -11.89 -12.71 -0.70
CA GLN A 52 -13.34 -12.52 -0.64
C GLN A 52 -14.02 -12.99 -1.92
N ILE A 53 -13.45 -12.69 -3.09
CA ILE A 53 -13.99 -13.16 -4.37
C ILE A 53 -13.91 -14.69 -4.44
N ALA A 54 -12.78 -15.27 -4.04
CA ALA A 54 -12.56 -16.71 -4.12
C ALA A 54 -13.51 -17.51 -3.20
N THR A 55 -13.96 -16.89 -2.11
CA THR A 55 -14.84 -17.54 -1.13
C THR A 55 -16.27 -17.00 -1.18
N LEU A 56 -16.62 -16.25 -2.24
CA LEU A 56 -17.91 -15.61 -2.36
C LEU A 56 -19.02 -16.65 -2.51
N ALA A 57 -20.01 -16.58 -1.60
CA ALA A 57 -21.19 -17.45 -1.68
C ALA A 57 -22.11 -17.05 -2.84
N PRO A 58 -22.85 -17.99 -3.45
CA PRO A 58 -23.74 -17.66 -4.57
C PRO A 58 -24.75 -16.56 -4.27
N GLU A 59 -25.22 -16.45 -3.04
CA GLU A 59 -26.17 -15.44 -2.60
C GLU A 59 -25.59 -14.02 -2.58
N TYR A 60 -24.26 -13.89 -2.57
CA TYR A 60 -23.56 -12.59 -2.57
C TYR A 60 -22.96 -12.26 -3.94
N ARG A 61 -23.40 -12.94 -4.98
CA ARG A 61 -22.87 -12.75 -6.33
C ARG A 61 -23.01 -11.32 -6.85
N TYR A 62 -24.00 -10.59 -6.37
CA TYR A 62 -24.17 -9.17 -6.72
C TYR A 62 -23.01 -8.29 -6.24
N LEU A 63 -22.20 -8.75 -5.30
CA LEU A 63 -21.03 -8.03 -4.79
C LEU A 63 -19.79 -8.22 -5.66
N LEU A 64 -19.85 -9.12 -6.64
CA LEU A 64 -18.69 -9.44 -7.50
C LEU A 64 -18.16 -8.20 -8.24
N GLU A 65 -19.05 -7.37 -8.75
CA GLU A 65 -18.67 -6.15 -9.44
C GLU A 65 -17.95 -5.17 -8.50
N THR A 66 -18.49 -4.97 -7.31
CA THR A 66 -17.86 -4.10 -6.31
C THR A 66 -16.48 -4.61 -5.92
N LEU A 67 -16.34 -5.91 -5.68
CA LEU A 67 -15.05 -6.52 -5.34
C LEU A 67 -14.05 -6.38 -6.49
N SER A 68 -14.50 -6.54 -7.73
CA SER A 68 -13.64 -6.36 -8.90
C SER A 68 -13.11 -4.93 -9.00
N ARG A 69 -13.96 -3.94 -8.75
CA ARG A 69 -13.53 -2.53 -8.72
C ARG A 69 -12.51 -2.29 -7.61
N CYS A 70 -12.73 -2.86 -6.43
CA CYS A 70 -11.79 -2.76 -5.31
C CYS A 70 -10.43 -3.32 -5.68
N ILE A 71 -10.39 -4.46 -6.36
CA ILE A 71 -9.13 -5.08 -6.80
C ILE A 71 -8.38 -4.18 -7.78
N VAL A 72 -9.08 -3.59 -8.75
CA VAL A 72 -8.45 -2.68 -9.72
C VAL A 72 -7.85 -1.47 -9.00
N ILE A 73 -8.59 -0.89 -8.07
CA ILE A 73 -8.12 0.26 -7.28
C ILE A 73 -6.92 -0.13 -6.44
N ASP A 74 -6.95 -1.29 -5.79
CA ASP A 74 -5.84 -1.81 -5.00
C ASP A 74 -4.57 -1.95 -5.85
N PHE A 75 -4.71 -2.50 -7.06
CA PHE A 75 -3.59 -2.61 -7.99
C PHE A 75 -2.97 -1.25 -8.32
N MET A 76 -3.82 -0.26 -8.57
CA MET A 76 -3.34 1.09 -8.87
C MET A 76 -2.54 1.68 -7.71
N PHE A 77 -3.06 1.53 -6.49
CA PHE A 77 -2.36 2.02 -5.29
C PHE A 77 -1.07 1.25 -5.04
N VAL A 78 -1.06 -0.06 -5.26
CA VAL A 78 0.15 -0.89 -5.13
C VAL A 78 1.21 -0.43 -6.14
N PHE A 79 0.82 -0.18 -7.38
CA PHE A 79 1.75 0.30 -8.41
C PHE A 79 2.36 1.64 -8.03
N VAL A 80 1.53 2.60 -7.65
CA VAL A 80 1.99 3.93 -7.25
C VAL A 80 2.94 3.83 -6.06
N SER A 81 2.59 3.03 -5.06
CA SER A 81 3.40 2.83 -3.87
C SER A 81 4.74 2.17 -4.19
N PHE A 82 4.74 1.19 -5.09
CA PHE A 82 5.96 0.49 -5.49
C PHE A 82 6.93 1.43 -6.20
N PHE A 83 6.46 2.19 -7.17
CA PHE A 83 7.31 3.14 -7.88
C PHE A 83 7.81 4.25 -6.96
N SER A 84 6.96 4.73 -6.07
CA SER A 84 7.35 5.73 -5.07
C SER A 84 8.40 5.18 -4.11
N TYR A 85 8.27 3.91 -3.72
CA TYR A 85 9.27 3.24 -2.89
C TYR A 85 10.64 3.22 -3.58
N LEU A 86 10.68 2.84 -4.86
CA LEU A 86 11.93 2.81 -5.61
C LEU A 86 12.57 4.19 -5.69
N TRP A 87 11.75 5.23 -5.90
CA TRP A 87 12.25 6.60 -5.98
C TRP A 87 12.82 7.07 -4.64
N VAL A 88 12.08 6.90 -3.56
CA VAL A 88 12.54 7.32 -2.23
C VAL A 88 13.74 6.50 -1.78
N ASP A 89 13.76 5.19 -2.09
CA ASP A 89 14.90 4.32 -1.79
C ASP A 89 16.16 4.81 -2.51
N ASP A 90 16.04 5.25 -3.76
CA ASP A 90 17.16 5.80 -4.52
C ASP A 90 17.71 7.06 -3.84
N ILE A 91 16.83 7.96 -3.41
CA ILE A 91 17.22 9.16 -2.68
C ILE A 91 17.92 8.80 -1.38
N GLU A 92 17.35 7.90 -0.60
CA GLU A 92 17.91 7.45 0.66
C GLU A 92 19.28 6.81 0.46
N THR A 93 19.43 5.97 -0.58
CA THR A 93 20.70 5.33 -0.91
C THR A 93 21.78 6.35 -1.25
N LYS A 94 21.44 7.39 -1.99
CA LYS A 94 22.38 8.46 -2.34
C LYS A 94 22.87 9.24 -1.12
N ILE A 95 22.03 9.34 -0.09
CA ILE A 95 22.37 10.10 1.12
C ILE A 95 23.14 9.23 2.11
N THR A 96 22.68 8.00 2.34
CA THR A 96 23.25 7.11 3.36
C THR A 96 24.31 6.17 2.83
N GLY A 97 24.36 5.96 1.51
CA GLY A 97 25.23 4.98 0.88
C GLY A 97 24.78 3.53 1.07
N LYS A 98 23.61 3.31 1.67
CA LYS A 98 23.05 1.98 1.90
C LYS A 98 21.61 1.92 1.41
N LYS A 99 21.18 0.74 0.95
CA LYS A 99 19.79 0.52 0.57
C LYS A 99 18.89 0.57 1.80
N SER A 100 17.62 0.96 1.61
CA SER A 100 16.66 1.10 2.72
C SER A 100 16.47 -0.18 3.50
N LEU A 101 16.52 -1.34 2.83
CA LEU A 101 16.40 -2.63 3.49
C LEU A 101 17.55 -2.87 4.48
N ASP A 102 18.78 -2.55 4.07
CA ASP A 102 19.96 -2.68 4.92
C ASP A 102 19.87 -1.75 6.14
N ASN A 103 19.42 -0.51 5.93
CA ASN A 103 19.20 0.45 7.02
C ASN A 103 18.16 -0.06 8.00
N SER A 104 17.09 -0.66 7.51
CA SER A 104 16.02 -1.23 8.34
C SER A 104 16.53 -2.40 9.18
N LEU A 105 17.33 -3.29 8.56
CA LEU A 105 17.91 -4.43 9.24
C LEU A 105 18.90 -3.98 10.32
N GLU A 106 19.73 -2.99 10.05
CA GLU A 106 20.64 -2.42 11.07
C GLU A 106 19.86 -1.86 12.25
N TRP A 107 18.80 -1.11 11.98
CA TRP A 107 17.95 -0.56 13.02
C TRP A 107 17.34 -1.67 13.88
N PHE A 108 16.84 -2.73 13.24
CA PHE A 108 16.26 -3.89 13.92
C PHE A 108 17.31 -4.58 14.82
N TRP A 109 18.49 -4.84 14.29
CA TRP A 109 19.55 -5.52 15.04
C TRP A 109 20.03 -4.70 16.23
N LYS A 110 20.07 -3.38 16.09
CA LYS A 110 20.44 -2.49 17.22
C LYS A 110 19.40 -2.51 18.34
N LYS A 111 18.13 -2.77 18.01
CA LYS A 111 17.05 -2.85 19.00
C LYS A 111 16.96 -4.22 19.68
N VAL A 112 17.47 -5.24 19.06
CA VAL A 112 17.48 -6.60 19.58
C VAL A 112 18.77 -6.84 20.34
#